data_6d19bb1107aa407886a97afafd849303
#
_entry.id   6d19bb1107aa407886a97afafd849303
#
_cell.length_a   1.000
_cell.length_b   1.000
_cell.length_c   1.000
_cell.angle_alpha   90.00
_cell.angle_beta   90.00
_cell.angle_gamma   90.00
#
_symmetry.space_group_name_H-M   'P 1'
#
loop_
_entity.id
_entity.type
_entity.pdbx_description
1 polymer ?
#
loop_
_entity_poly.entity_id
_entity_poly.type
_entity_poly.pdbx_seq_one_letter_code
_entity_poly.pdbx_strand_id
1 'polypeptide(L)'
;YARTTKPANATGEGMPRALRAGAVLKDMEFVQFHPRALYLPSSPPFLLSEAMRGEGAQLRNTKGALFMQHYHPMGALAPRDIVSRAILAEMAATKARHVYLDVTHLGAEFVKRRFPTIYATCLRYDIDITEEWIPVSPSAHYMMGGVWTELNGATTVPGLFAAGAGACSGVHGANRLASNSLLEGLVFGARAASAAVAFADRQEPPTLSHLEATLRSGQFGALEDAEKLRSSLRRTMWGQVGVIRSGESLIRACAQLSQWAQLVAQPFANRAALEVKNMVQVAQCV
;
A
#
# COMPACT_ATOMS: atom_id res chain seq x y z
N TYR A 1 4.83 0.04 5.75
CA TYR A 1 3.92 -0.33 6.83
C TYR A 1 4.18 -1.76 7.32
N ALA A 2 4.04 -2.01 8.63
CA ALA A 2 4.26 -3.33 9.20
C ALA A 2 3.25 -4.36 8.69
N ARG A 3 2.01 -3.91 8.43
CA ARG A 3 0.94 -4.72 7.84
C ARG A 3 0.61 -4.20 6.45
N THR A 4 0.77 -5.04 5.45
CA THR A 4 0.48 -4.71 4.06
C THR A 4 0.04 -5.95 3.28
N THR A 5 -0.88 -5.75 2.35
CA THR A 5 -1.31 -6.80 1.41
C THR A 5 -0.40 -6.89 0.18
N LYS A 6 0.65 -6.08 0.13
CA LYS A 6 1.60 -6.09 -0.98
C LYS A 6 2.69 -7.14 -0.77
N PRO A 7 3.22 -7.75 -1.84
CA PRO A 7 4.34 -8.67 -1.74
C PRO A 7 5.61 -7.99 -1.24
N ALA A 8 6.55 -8.75 -0.70
CA ALA A 8 7.75 -8.23 -0.05
C ALA A 8 8.65 -7.40 -0.98
N ASN A 9 8.61 -7.67 -2.28
CA ASN A 9 9.36 -6.94 -3.32
C ASN A 9 8.70 -5.62 -3.76
N ALA A 10 7.50 -5.30 -3.29
CA ALA A 10 6.84 -4.01 -3.59
C ALA A 10 7.36 -2.91 -2.64
N THR A 11 8.57 -2.46 -2.85
CA THR A 11 9.29 -1.49 -1.99
C THR A 11 9.12 -0.02 -2.44
N GLY A 12 8.37 0.20 -3.53
CA GLY A 12 8.06 1.56 -4.01
C GLY A 12 9.20 2.20 -4.81
N GLU A 13 10.03 1.44 -5.49
CA GLU A 13 11.29 1.89 -6.13
C GLU A 13 11.10 2.96 -7.21
N GLY A 14 9.99 2.94 -7.94
CA GLY A 14 9.75 3.88 -9.04
C GLY A 14 9.65 5.33 -8.56
N MET A 15 8.94 5.58 -7.46
CA MET A 15 8.72 6.93 -6.92
C MET A 15 10.02 7.62 -6.49
N PRO A 16 10.92 6.99 -5.69
CA PRO A 16 12.18 7.63 -5.32
C PRO A 16 13.13 7.81 -6.49
N ARG A 17 13.10 6.94 -7.49
CA ARG A 17 13.90 7.10 -8.71
C ARG A 17 13.44 8.33 -9.50
N ALA A 18 12.13 8.48 -9.69
CA ALA A 18 11.55 9.63 -10.34
C ALA A 18 11.82 10.94 -9.56
N LEU A 19 11.69 10.89 -8.21
CA LEU A 19 12.00 12.03 -7.35
C LEU A 19 13.48 12.46 -7.48
N ARG A 20 14.42 11.53 -7.47
CA ARG A 20 15.84 11.83 -7.68
C ARG A 20 16.16 12.35 -9.09
N ALA A 21 15.36 12.01 -10.08
CA ALA A 21 15.43 12.56 -11.43
C ALA A 21 14.78 13.97 -11.55
N GLY A 22 14.19 14.49 -10.47
CA GLY A 22 13.54 15.81 -10.44
C GLY A 22 12.03 15.79 -10.71
N ALA A 23 11.41 14.61 -10.81
CA ALA A 23 9.96 14.52 -10.96
C ALA A 23 9.21 14.86 -9.68
N VAL A 24 8.07 15.50 -9.82
CA VAL A 24 7.18 15.82 -8.71
C VAL A 24 6.42 14.57 -8.27
N LEU A 25 6.35 14.34 -6.95
CA LEU A 25 5.42 13.39 -6.33
C LEU A 25 4.21 14.16 -5.81
N LYS A 26 3.01 13.56 -5.92
CA LYS A 26 1.76 14.19 -5.49
C LYS A 26 0.88 13.20 -4.74
N ASP A 27 0.06 13.73 -3.81
CA ASP A 27 -0.96 12.98 -3.06
C ASP A 27 -0.40 11.80 -2.24
N MET A 28 0.87 11.88 -1.83
CA MET A 28 1.59 10.80 -1.15
C MET A 28 1.01 10.45 0.23
N GLU A 29 0.32 11.40 0.87
CA GLU A 29 -0.39 11.21 2.14
C GLU A 29 -1.60 10.27 2.02
N PHE A 30 -2.13 10.06 0.83
CA PHE A 30 -3.30 9.23 0.62
C PHE A 30 -2.93 7.75 0.44
N VAL A 31 -2.93 7.04 1.54
CA VAL A 31 -2.72 5.59 1.58
C VAL A 31 -4.01 4.89 1.95
N GLN A 32 -4.52 4.05 1.05
CA GLN A 32 -5.71 3.25 1.32
C GLN A 32 -5.35 2.03 2.16
N PHE A 33 -6.05 1.85 3.26
CA PHE A 33 -6.00 0.64 4.08
C PHE A 33 -7.19 -0.26 3.73
N HIS A 34 -6.91 -1.52 3.44
CA HIS A 34 -7.97 -2.50 3.25
C HIS A 34 -8.43 -3.01 4.61
N PRO A 35 -9.72 -2.91 4.94
CA PRO A 35 -10.22 -3.20 6.29
C PRO A 35 -10.14 -4.67 6.68
N ARG A 36 -10.08 -5.59 5.72
CA ARG A 36 -10.22 -7.03 5.94
C ARG A 36 -9.08 -7.81 5.30
N ALA A 37 -7.91 -7.72 5.87
CA ALA A 37 -6.86 -8.69 5.66
C ALA A 37 -6.94 -9.76 6.76
N LEU A 38 -6.80 -11.03 6.40
CA LEU A 38 -6.74 -12.13 7.36
C LEU A 38 -5.67 -11.83 8.42
N TYR A 39 -6.06 -11.95 9.67
CA TYR A 39 -5.18 -11.68 10.81
C TYR A 39 -4.77 -12.97 11.49
N LEU A 40 -3.57 -13.45 11.16
CA LEU A 40 -2.93 -14.55 11.85
C LEU A 40 -1.47 -14.18 12.16
N PRO A 41 -0.94 -14.48 13.36
CA PRO A 41 0.38 -14.03 13.77
C PRO A 41 1.52 -14.47 12.85
N SER A 42 1.41 -15.64 12.21
CA SER A 42 2.46 -16.28 11.41
C SER A 42 2.15 -16.38 9.93
N SER A 43 1.04 -15.79 9.45
CA SER A 43 0.67 -15.85 8.03
C SER A 43 0.93 -14.53 7.31
N PRO A 44 1.29 -14.58 6.01
CA PRO A 44 1.24 -13.38 5.19
C PRO A 44 -0.20 -12.84 5.13
N PRO A 45 -0.38 -11.50 5.09
CA PRO A 45 -1.71 -10.91 5.01
C PRO A 45 -2.43 -11.35 3.73
N PHE A 46 -3.42 -12.22 3.87
CA PHE A 46 -4.29 -12.64 2.78
C PHE A 46 -5.49 -11.70 2.69
N LEU A 47 -5.78 -11.22 1.47
CA LEU A 47 -6.85 -10.27 1.23
C LEU A 47 -8.19 -11.01 1.09
N LEU A 48 -9.13 -10.72 1.97
CA LEU A 48 -10.52 -11.16 1.81
C LEU A 48 -11.25 -10.26 0.82
N SER A 49 -11.87 -10.87 -0.18
CA SER A 49 -12.53 -10.16 -1.27
C SER A 49 -13.59 -9.17 -0.77
N GLU A 50 -13.69 -8.02 -1.44
CA GLU A 50 -14.76 -7.05 -1.26
C GLU A 50 -16.15 -7.66 -1.52
N ALA A 51 -16.23 -8.66 -2.39
CA ALA A 51 -17.48 -9.37 -2.70
C ALA A 51 -18.12 -10.01 -1.48
N MET A 52 -17.34 -10.46 -0.47
CA MET A 52 -17.92 -11.00 0.78
C MET A 52 -18.85 -10.00 1.46
N ARG A 53 -18.48 -8.72 1.46
CA ARG A 53 -19.29 -7.64 2.00
C ARG A 53 -20.57 -7.44 1.18
N GLY A 54 -20.45 -7.48 -0.14
CA GLY A 54 -21.60 -7.38 -1.05
C GLY A 54 -22.63 -8.52 -0.86
N GLU A 55 -22.15 -9.71 -0.48
CA GLU A 55 -23.01 -10.86 -0.17
C GLU A 55 -23.52 -10.88 1.29
N GLY A 56 -23.23 -9.84 2.08
CA GLY A 56 -23.79 -9.69 3.41
C GLY A 56 -22.88 -10.07 4.57
N ALA A 57 -21.57 -10.27 4.36
CA ALA A 57 -20.65 -10.52 5.46
C ALA A 57 -20.68 -9.41 6.50
N GLN A 58 -20.71 -9.77 7.79
CA GLN A 58 -20.87 -8.88 8.94
C GLN A 58 -19.56 -8.73 9.70
N LEU A 59 -19.33 -7.55 10.29
CA LEU A 59 -18.19 -7.31 11.16
C LEU A 59 -18.62 -7.38 12.63
N ARG A 60 -17.90 -8.24 13.40
CA ARG A 60 -18.09 -8.41 14.83
C ARG A 60 -16.83 -8.05 15.61
N ASN A 61 -16.98 -7.43 16.75
CA ASN A 61 -15.87 -7.27 17.67
C ASN A 61 -15.58 -8.58 18.44
N THR A 62 -14.53 -8.59 19.27
CA THR A 62 -14.14 -9.79 20.03
C THR A 62 -15.14 -10.19 21.14
N LYS A 63 -16.17 -9.38 21.40
CA LYS A 63 -17.30 -9.69 22.27
C LYS A 63 -18.51 -10.24 21.49
N GLY A 64 -18.37 -10.43 20.17
CA GLY A 64 -19.42 -10.93 19.28
C GLY A 64 -20.42 -9.86 18.79
N ALA A 65 -20.32 -8.63 19.25
CA ALA A 65 -21.25 -7.57 18.88
C ALA A 65 -21.01 -7.07 17.45
N LEU A 66 -22.10 -6.83 16.70
CA LEU A 66 -22.11 -6.10 15.44
C LEU A 66 -21.90 -4.62 15.73
N PHE A 67 -20.91 -3.99 15.16
CA PHE A 67 -20.55 -2.63 15.54
C PHE A 67 -20.68 -1.58 14.43
N MET A 68 -20.67 -1.99 13.16
CA MET A 68 -20.59 -1.04 12.06
C MET A 68 -21.74 -0.04 11.98
N GLN A 69 -22.93 -0.42 12.45
CA GLN A 69 -24.11 0.47 12.47
C GLN A 69 -23.91 1.70 13.38
N HIS A 70 -23.05 1.60 14.39
CA HIS A 70 -22.72 2.74 15.26
C HIS A 70 -21.81 3.77 14.57
N TYR A 71 -21.11 3.37 13.52
CA TYR A 71 -20.14 4.21 12.81
C TYR A 71 -20.66 4.77 11.49
N HIS A 72 -21.59 4.06 10.83
CA HIS A 72 -22.13 4.50 9.55
C HIS A 72 -23.47 3.83 9.24
N PRO A 73 -24.47 4.58 8.66
CA PRO A 73 -25.79 4.01 8.32
C PRO A 73 -25.73 2.83 7.35
N MET A 74 -24.78 2.81 6.43
CA MET A 74 -24.57 1.68 5.50
C MET A 74 -23.92 0.46 6.17
N GLY A 75 -23.62 0.50 7.45
CA GLY A 75 -23.00 -0.60 8.17
C GLY A 75 -21.72 -1.11 7.50
N ALA A 76 -21.63 -2.41 7.30
CA ALA A 76 -20.47 -3.03 6.66
C ALA A 76 -20.25 -2.58 5.20
N LEU A 77 -21.22 -1.97 4.54
CA LEU A 77 -21.12 -1.43 3.17
C LEU A 77 -20.54 -0.01 3.10
N ALA A 78 -20.20 0.60 4.23
CA ALA A 78 -19.55 1.90 4.29
C ALA A 78 -18.21 1.94 3.49
N PRO A 79 -17.72 3.12 3.07
CA PRO A 79 -16.41 3.28 2.43
C PRO A 79 -15.26 2.66 3.24
N ARG A 80 -14.23 2.18 2.56
CA ARG A 80 -13.11 1.43 3.19
C ARG A 80 -12.40 2.18 4.30
N ASP A 81 -12.25 3.48 4.14
CA ASP A 81 -11.63 4.35 5.14
C ASP A 81 -12.45 4.42 6.43
N ILE A 82 -13.77 4.54 6.32
CA ILE A 82 -14.69 4.51 7.45
C ILE A 82 -14.64 3.16 8.15
N VAL A 83 -14.73 2.06 7.39
CA VAL A 83 -14.66 0.71 7.96
C VAL A 83 -13.32 0.46 8.65
N SER A 84 -12.20 0.91 8.06
CA SER A 84 -10.87 0.73 8.67
C SER A 84 -10.74 1.50 9.98
N ARG A 85 -11.25 2.74 10.05
CA ARG A 85 -11.26 3.53 11.29
C ARG A 85 -12.17 2.92 12.36
N ALA A 86 -13.36 2.45 11.98
CA ALA A 86 -14.28 1.77 12.88
C ALA A 86 -13.64 0.50 13.49
N ILE A 87 -12.99 -0.33 12.66
CA ILE A 87 -12.28 -1.52 13.14
C ILE A 87 -11.20 -1.15 14.16
N LEU A 88 -10.40 -0.11 13.90
CA LEU A 88 -9.36 0.31 14.85
C LEU A 88 -9.95 0.85 16.16
N ALA A 89 -11.07 1.58 16.10
CA ALA A 89 -11.77 2.03 17.28
C ALA A 89 -12.29 0.85 18.13
N GLU A 90 -12.89 -0.16 17.50
CA GLU A 90 -13.34 -1.38 18.18
C GLU A 90 -12.17 -2.20 18.75
N MET A 91 -11.07 -2.32 18.02
CA MET A 91 -9.85 -2.98 18.50
C MET A 91 -9.29 -2.27 19.74
N ALA A 92 -9.32 -0.94 19.77
CA ALA A 92 -8.89 -0.15 20.92
C ALA A 92 -9.85 -0.33 22.11
N ALA A 93 -11.15 -0.22 21.88
CA ALA A 93 -12.18 -0.38 22.92
C ALA A 93 -12.20 -1.78 23.56
N THR A 94 -11.91 -2.81 22.76
CA THR A 94 -11.87 -4.20 23.21
C THR A 94 -10.47 -4.67 23.63
N LYS A 95 -9.44 -3.83 23.48
CA LYS A 95 -8.02 -4.16 23.70
C LYS A 95 -7.58 -5.37 22.86
N ALA A 96 -8.19 -5.55 21.69
CA ALA A 96 -7.92 -6.67 20.78
C ALA A 96 -7.01 -6.24 19.62
N ARG A 97 -6.39 -7.22 18.96
CA ARG A 97 -5.52 -6.99 17.80
C ARG A 97 -6.22 -7.24 16.46
N HIS A 98 -7.48 -7.65 16.50
CA HIS A 98 -8.31 -7.95 15.34
C HIS A 98 -9.80 -7.81 15.70
N VAL A 99 -10.63 -7.85 14.70
CA VAL A 99 -12.08 -8.07 14.76
C VAL A 99 -12.41 -9.31 13.92
N TYR A 100 -13.66 -9.68 13.84
CA TYR A 100 -14.09 -10.84 13.06
C TYR A 100 -14.95 -10.43 11.86
N LEU A 101 -14.78 -11.13 10.75
CA LEU A 101 -15.69 -11.13 9.62
C LEU A 101 -16.53 -12.42 9.69
N ASP A 102 -17.84 -12.26 9.81
CA ASP A 102 -18.80 -13.34 9.93
C ASP A 102 -19.56 -13.54 8.62
N VAL A 103 -19.50 -14.76 8.07
CA VAL A 103 -20.25 -15.22 6.91
C VAL A 103 -21.05 -16.50 7.21
N THR A 104 -21.06 -16.97 8.46
CA THR A 104 -21.68 -18.25 8.85
C THR A 104 -23.17 -18.28 8.56
N HIS A 105 -23.85 -17.14 8.60
CA HIS A 105 -25.28 -16.97 8.31
C HIS A 105 -25.64 -17.10 6.82
N LEU A 106 -24.65 -17.11 5.91
CA LEU A 106 -24.90 -17.21 4.46
C LEU A 106 -25.11 -18.66 3.97
N GLY A 107 -24.85 -19.64 4.84
CA GLY A 107 -24.96 -21.07 4.52
C GLY A 107 -23.71 -21.65 3.86
N ALA A 108 -23.32 -22.84 4.30
CA ALA A 108 -22.05 -23.49 3.94
C ALA A 108 -21.87 -23.70 2.44
N GLU A 109 -22.87 -24.23 1.76
CA GLU A 109 -22.83 -24.51 0.30
C GLU A 109 -22.68 -23.23 -0.53
N PHE A 110 -23.36 -22.15 -0.13
CA PHE A 110 -23.20 -20.85 -0.78
C PHE A 110 -21.79 -20.31 -0.60
N VAL A 111 -21.25 -20.31 0.61
CA VAL A 111 -19.91 -19.79 0.94
C VAL A 111 -18.83 -20.56 0.17
N LYS A 112 -18.87 -21.89 0.17
CA LYS A 112 -17.92 -22.75 -0.56
C LYS A 112 -17.94 -22.50 -2.07
N ARG A 113 -19.13 -22.40 -2.67
CA ARG A 113 -19.29 -22.15 -4.11
C ARG A 113 -18.91 -20.72 -4.49
N ARG A 114 -19.27 -19.73 -3.69
CA ARG A 114 -19.10 -18.31 -4.02
C ARG A 114 -17.69 -17.81 -3.74
N PHE A 115 -17.02 -18.36 -2.72
CA PHE A 115 -15.70 -17.95 -2.26
C PHE A 115 -14.71 -19.13 -2.13
N PRO A 116 -14.54 -19.97 -3.16
CA PRO A 116 -13.77 -21.22 -3.06
C PRO A 116 -12.30 -20.98 -2.64
N THR A 117 -11.67 -19.95 -3.19
CA THR A 117 -10.28 -19.59 -2.86
C THR A 117 -10.14 -19.11 -1.42
N ILE A 118 -11.09 -18.30 -0.93
CA ILE A 118 -11.06 -17.80 0.44
C ILE A 118 -11.31 -18.95 1.40
N TYR A 119 -12.31 -19.79 1.12
CA TYR A 119 -12.59 -20.99 1.91
C TYR A 119 -11.36 -21.89 2.02
N ALA A 120 -10.78 -22.28 0.89
CA ALA A 120 -9.59 -23.13 0.88
C ALA A 120 -8.38 -22.49 1.56
N THR A 121 -8.24 -21.17 1.47
CA THR A 121 -7.13 -20.45 2.13
C THR A 121 -7.31 -20.42 3.64
N CYS A 122 -8.50 -20.11 4.14
CA CYS A 122 -8.79 -20.08 5.57
C CYS A 122 -8.66 -21.49 6.17
N LEU A 123 -9.14 -22.52 5.46
CA LEU A 123 -9.05 -23.90 5.90
C LEU A 123 -7.59 -24.40 6.07
N ARG A 124 -6.62 -23.86 5.31
CA ARG A 124 -5.19 -24.15 5.51
C ARG A 124 -4.65 -23.66 6.86
N TYR A 125 -5.38 -22.78 7.50
CA TYR A 125 -5.08 -22.22 8.82
C TYR A 125 -6.07 -22.71 9.89
N ASP A 126 -6.73 -23.83 9.63
CA ASP A 126 -7.69 -24.48 10.52
C ASP A 126 -8.92 -23.59 10.84
N ILE A 127 -9.31 -22.71 9.90
CA ILE A 127 -10.50 -21.86 10.02
C ILE A 127 -11.54 -22.31 8.98
N ASP A 128 -12.60 -23.00 9.43
CA ASP A 128 -13.76 -23.27 8.58
C ASP A 128 -14.70 -22.05 8.62
N ILE A 129 -14.64 -21.21 7.59
CA ILE A 129 -15.43 -19.98 7.52
C ILE A 129 -16.94 -20.20 7.41
N THR A 130 -17.39 -21.43 7.23
CA THR A 130 -18.82 -21.78 7.25
C THR A 130 -19.34 -21.99 8.67
N GLU A 131 -18.46 -22.20 9.63
CA GLU A 131 -18.77 -22.47 11.03
C GLU A 131 -18.15 -21.43 11.98
N GLU A 132 -17.01 -20.83 11.58
CA GLU A 132 -16.22 -19.94 12.41
C GLU A 132 -16.08 -18.54 11.80
N TRP A 133 -15.93 -17.53 12.64
CA TRP A 133 -15.66 -16.17 12.20
C TRP A 133 -14.19 -15.98 11.83
N ILE A 134 -13.95 -15.27 10.73
CA ILE A 134 -12.62 -15.02 10.19
C ILE A 134 -11.97 -13.84 10.95
N PRO A 135 -10.81 -14.03 11.61
CA PRO A 135 -10.11 -12.92 12.23
C PRO A 135 -9.55 -11.97 11.16
N VAL A 136 -9.86 -10.69 11.26
CA VAL A 136 -9.45 -9.66 10.27
C VAL A 136 -8.91 -8.41 10.95
N SER A 137 -8.01 -7.72 10.26
CA SER A 137 -7.47 -6.44 10.69
C SER A 137 -7.16 -5.57 9.47
N PRO A 138 -7.19 -4.22 9.57
CA PRO A 138 -6.75 -3.35 8.50
C PRO A 138 -5.30 -3.61 8.08
N SER A 139 -5.01 -3.42 6.79
CA SER A 139 -3.65 -3.52 6.23
C SER A 139 -3.46 -2.48 5.14
N ALA A 140 -2.27 -1.88 5.03
CA ALA A 140 -1.94 -0.98 3.94
C ALA A 140 -2.08 -1.72 2.60
N HIS A 141 -2.79 -1.13 1.66
CA HIS A 141 -3.23 -1.81 0.45
C HIS A 141 -2.86 -1.10 -0.84
N TYR A 142 -3.09 0.21 -0.91
CA TYR A 142 -2.87 0.97 -2.14
C TYR A 142 -2.42 2.40 -1.82
N MET A 143 -1.42 2.89 -2.57
CA MET A 143 -1.01 4.29 -2.56
C MET A 143 -1.77 5.00 -3.69
N MET A 144 -2.57 6.03 -3.38
CA MET A 144 -3.23 6.86 -4.38
C MET A 144 -2.27 7.89 -4.95
N GLY A 145 -1.33 8.35 -4.14
CA GLY A 145 -0.23 9.20 -4.56
C GLY A 145 0.84 8.46 -5.37
N GLY A 146 1.77 9.22 -5.93
CA GLY A 146 2.86 8.71 -6.75
C GLY A 146 3.51 9.80 -7.59
N VAL A 147 4.21 9.40 -8.64
CA VAL A 147 4.77 10.34 -9.61
C VAL A 147 3.63 11.07 -10.31
N TRP A 148 3.61 12.40 -10.18
CA TRP A 148 2.60 13.22 -10.85
C TRP A 148 2.68 13.06 -12.36
N THR A 149 1.56 12.88 -13.02
CA THR A 149 1.47 12.79 -14.47
C THR A 149 0.28 13.58 -15.02
N GLU A 150 0.43 14.07 -16.23
CA GLU A 150 -0.69 14.50 -17.04
C GLU A 150 -1.47 13.29 -17.61
N LEU A 151 -2.52 13.56 -18.38
CA LEU A 151 -3.42 12.51 -18.92
C LEU A 151 -2.74 11.49 -19.85
N ASN A 152 -1.61 11.84 -20.45
CA ASN A 152 -0.84 10.93 -21.32
C ASN A 152 0.39 10.34 -20.63
N GLY A 153 0.45 10.44 -19.30
CA GLY A 153 1.48 9.83 -18.50
C GLY A 153 2.82 10.57 -18.47
N ALA A 154 2.95 11.73 -19.11
CA ALA A 154 4.18 12.51 -19.03
C ALA A 154 4.31 13.12 -17.63
N THR A 155 5.54 13.11 -17.11
CA THR A 155 5.89 13.68 -15.79
C THR A 155 6.40 15.12 -15.96
N THR A 156 6.83 15.76 -14.86
CA THR A 156 7.51 17.05 -14.89
C THR A 156 8.92 16.98 -15.50
N VAL A 157 9.46 15.78 -15.70
CA VAL A 157 10.78 15.58 -16.33
C VAL A 157 10.58 15.16 -17.77
N PRO A 158 11.08 15.95 -18.76
CA PRO A 158 10.97 15.61 -20.16
C PRO A 158 11.54 14.20 -20.47
N GLY A 159 10.76 13.38 -21.19
CA GLY A 159 11.17 12.01 -21.55
C GLY A 159 10.92 10.97 -20.45
N LEU A 160 10.46 11.36 -19.26
CA LEU A 160 10.04 10.46 -18.21
C LEU A 160 8.51 10.34 -18.18
N PHE A 161 8.02 9.10 -18.31
CA PHE A 161 6.60 8.78 -18.27
C PHE A 161 6.32 7.83 -17.10
N ALA A 162 5.12 7.94 -16.50
CA ALA A 162 4.68 7.02 -15.46
C ALA A 162 3.18 6.69 -15.62
N ALA A 163 2.81 5.46 -15.24
CA ALA A 163 1.42 4.99 -15.26
C ALA A 163 1.20 3.89 -14.20
N GLY A 164 -0.06 3.65 -13.85
CA GLY A 164 -0.46 2.64 -12.88
C GLY A 164 -0.08 2.98 -11.44
N ALA A 165 0.09 1.99 -10.58
CA ALA A 165 0.23 2.14 -9.12
C ALA A 165 1.46 2.95 -8.63
N GLY A 166 2.37 3.31 -9.53
CA GLY A 166 3.51 4.18 -9.21
C GLY A 166 3.30 5.65 -9.59
N ALA A 167 2.21 5.95 -10.31
CA ALA A 167 1.85 7.28 -10.78
C ALA A 167 0.69 7.87 -9.98
N CYS A 168 0.62 9.20 -9.97
CA CYS A 168 -0.53 9.96 -9.50
C CYS A 168 -1.19 10.66 -10.69
N SER A 169 -2.13 10.00 -11.33
CA SER A 169 -2.95 10.52 -12.42
C SER A 169 -4.12 11.41 -11.94
N GLY A 170 -4.37 11.43 -10.61
CA GLY A 170 -5.50 12.10 -9.98
C GLY A 170 -6.82 11.32 -10.03
N VAL A 171 -6.92 10.24 -10.80
CA VAL A 171 -8.18 9.48 -10.99
C VAL A 171 -8.74 8.87 -9.72
N HIS A 172 -7.90 8.60 -8.72
CA HIS A 172 -8.30 7.99 -7.47
C HIS A 172 -8.65 8.96 -6.36
N GLY A 173 -8.23 10.23 -6.47
CA GLY A 173 -8.37 11.19 -5.37
C GLY A 173 -7.80 10.63 -4.06
N ALA A 174 -8.45 10.91 -2.94
CA ALA A 174 -8.00 10.48 -1.62
C ALA A 174 -8.39 9.02 -1.27
N ASN A 175 -9.31 8.38 -2.03
CA ASN A 175 -9.82 7.05 -1.69
C ASN A 175 -10.27 6.28 -2.95
N ARG A 176 -9.44 5.39 -3.43
CA ARG A 176 -9.65 4.61 -4.65
C ARG A 176 -10.86 3.69 -4.56
N LEU A 177 -11.72 3.70 -5.58
CA LEU A 177 -12.78 2.70 -5.74
C LEU A 177 -12.19 1.30 -6.00
N ALA A 178 -12.91 0.27 -5.55
CA ALA A 178 -12.51 -1.11 -5.75
C ALA A 178 -12.28 -1.41 -7.24
N SER A 179 -11.23 -2.17 -7.54
CA SER A 179 -10.79 -2.61 -8.88
C SER A 179 -10.31 -1.51 -9.84
N ASN A 180 -10.50 -0.21 -9.55
CA ASN A 180 -10.12 0.88 -10.46
C ASN A 180 -8.62 0.97 -10.75
N SER A 181 -7.75 0.43 -9.89
CA SER A 181 -6.31 0.40 -10.15
C SER A 181 -5.91 -0.44 -11.37
N LEU A 182 -6.69 -1.48 -11.69
CA LEU A 182 -6.46 -2.29 -12.90
C LEU A 182 -6.86 -1.51 -14.16
N LEU A 183 -8.01 -0.84 -14.11
CA LEU A 183 -8.48 0.00 -15.22
C LEU A 183 -7.54 1.18 -15.46
N GLU A 184 -7.07 1.83 -14.38
CA GLU A 184 -6.06 2.89 -14.48
C GLU A 184 -4.80 2.38 -15.18
N GLY A 185 -4.25 1.24 -14.72
CA GLY A 185 -3.04 0.66 -15.32
C GLY A 185 -3.18 0.38 -16.80
N LEU A 186 -4.33 -0.14 -17.23
CA LEU A 186 -4.60 -0.42 -18.65
C LEU A 186 -4.73 0.86 -19.48
N VAL A 187 -5.56 1.80 -19.04
CA VAL A 187 -5.87 3.02 -19.81
C VAL A 187 -4.65 3.97 -19.85
N PHE A 188 -4.09 4.30 -18.70
CA PHE A 188 -2.97 5.23 -18.64
C PHE A 188 -1.65 4.59 -19.10
N GLY A 189 -1.49 3.27 -18.97
CA GLY A 189 -0.36 2.55 -19.53
C GLY A 189 -0.33 2.65 -21.06
N ALA A 190 -1.47 2.44 -21.73
CA ALA A 190 -1.58 2.58 -23.17
C ALA A 190 -1.31 4.03 -23.63
N ARG A 191 -1.87 5.03 -22.93
CA ARG A 191 -1.63 6.46 -23.24
C ARG A 191 -0.18 6.85 -23.06
N ALA A 192 0.43 6.44 -21.95
CA ALA A 192 1.83 6.72 -21.65
C ALA A 192 2.77 6.09 -22.68
N ALA A 193 2.50 4.85 -23.11
CA ALA A 193 3.28 4.17 -24.13
C ALA A 193 3.22 4.92 -25.47
N SER A 194 2.02 5.29 -25.94
CA SER A 194 1.85 6.06 -27.18
C SER A 194 2.56 7.42 -27.12
N ALA A 195 2.45 8.13 -26.01
CA ALA A 195 3.09 9.43 -25.81
C ALA A 195 4.62 9.30 -25.73
N ALA A 196 5.13 8.24 -25.09
CA ALA A 196 6.57 7.98 -25.01
C ALA A 196 7.18 7.69 -26.36
N VAL A 197 6.53 6.88 -27.22
CA VAL A 197 6.97 6.62 -28.60
C VAL A 197 6.99 7.92 -29.39
N ALA A 198 5.89 8.69 -29.39
CA ALA A 198 5.82 9.96 -30.11
C ALA A 198 6.84 11.00 -29.59
N PHE A 199 7.26 10.92 -28.34
CA PHE A 199 8.35 11.74 -27.80
C PHE A 199 9.69 11.25 -28.33
N ALA A 200 9.96 9.95 -28.28
CA ALA A 200 11.23 9.35 -28.72
C ALA A 200 11.51 9.62 -30.21
N ASP A 201 10.50 9.51 -31.06
CA ASP A 201 10.62 9.76 -32.51
C ASP A 201 11.07 11.19 -32.86
N ARG A 202 10.96 12.13 -31.91
CA ARG A 202 11.36 13.54 -32.06
C ARG A 202 12.72 13.85 -31.43
N GLN A 203 13.37 12.87 -30.80
CA GLN A 203 14.63 13.06 -30.10
C GLN A 203 15.78 12.39 -30.89
N GLU A 204 16.94 13.01 -30.83
CA GLU A 204 18.15 12.32 -31.24
C GLU A 204 18.57 11.30 -30.19
N PRO A 205 19.14 10.14 -30.61
CA PRO A 205 19.62 9.14 -29.66
C PRO A 205 20.63 9.73 -28.68
N PRO A 206 20.53 9.52 -27.38
CA PRO A 206 21.49 10.06 -26.41
C PRO A 206 22.88 9.42 -26.60
N THR A 207 23.93 10.22 -26.53
CA THR A 207 25.31 9.74 -26.56
C THR A 207 25.64 9.13 -25.18
N LEU A 208 25.89 7.83 -25.13
CA LEU A 208 26.10 7.06 -23.88
C LEU A 208 27.46 7.31 -23.18
N SER A 209 28.39 8.06 -23.81
CA SER A 209 29.75 8.29 -23.30
C SER A 209 29.83 8.90 -21.89
N HIS A 210 28.85 9.71 -21.47
CA HIS A 210 28.82 10.31 -20.14
C HIS A 210 28.27 9.38 -19.04
N LEU A 211 27.44 8.38 -19.40
CA LEU A 211 26.86 7.45 -18.44
C LEU A 211 27.89 6.46 -17.87
N GLU A 212 28.79 5.97 -18.71
CA GLU A 212 29.80 5.01 -18.28
C GLU A 212 30.84 5.60 -17.31
N ALA A 213 31.21 6.87 -17.47
CA ALA A 213 32.14 7.55 -16.60
C ALA A 213 31.54 7.75 -15.17
N THR A 214 30.25 8.08 -15.09
CA THR A 214 29.56 8.29 -13.81
C THR A 214 29.36 6.98 -13.04
N LEU A 215 29.14 5.87 -13.72
CA LEU A 215 28.96 4.56 -13.08
C LEU A 215 30.28 3.97 -12.53
N ARG A 216 31.43 4.34 -13.10
CA ARG A 216 32.74 3.81 -12.70
C ARG A 216 33.39 4.53 -11.52
N SER A 217 32.95 5.76 -11.18
CA SER A 217 33.59 6.60 -10.15
C SER A 217 32.87 6.62 -8.80
N GLY A 218 31.74 5.89 -8.64
CA GLY A 218 30.95 5.94 -7.42
C GLY A 218 31.57 5.18 -6.26
N GLN A 219 31.86 5.87 -5.15
CA GLN A 219 32.07 5.22 -3.86
C GLN A 219 30.72 4.80 -3.30
N PHE A 220 30.58 3.51 -3.00
CA PHE A 220 29.36 2.95 -2.41
C PHE A 220 29.55 2.76 -0.90
N GLY A 221 28.56 3.20 -0.13
CA GLY A 221 28.55 3.00 1.30
C GLY A 221 28.07 1.60 1.71
N ALA A 222 28.33 1.24 2.94
CA ALA A 222 27.71 0.10 3.60
C ALA A 222 26.59 0.58 4.52
N LEU A 223 25.49 -0.16 4.55
CA LEU A 223 24.42 0.00 5.55
C LEU A 223 24.43 -1.26 6.40
N GLU A 224 24.97 -1.12 7.60
CA GLU A 224 24.88 -2.18 8.60
C GLU A 224 23.39 -2.36 8.99
N ASP A 225 22.95 -3.59 9.18
CA ASP A 225 21.58 -3.90 9.63
C ASP A 225 20.42 -3.33 8.79
N ALA A 226 20.51 -3.37 7.44
CA ALA A 226 19.45 -2.92 6.54
C ALA A 226 18.06 -3.53 6.91
N GLU A 227 18.00 -4.79 7.31
CA GLU A 227 16.75 -5.45 7.71
C GLU A 227 16.19 -4.93 9.04
N LYS A 228 17.04 -4.56 9.98
CA LYS A 228 16.63 -3.93 11.24
C LYS A 228 16.04 -2.56 10.98
N LEU A 229 16.67 -1.76 10.12
CA LEU A 229 16.14 -0.45 9.71
C LEU A 229 14.83 -0.59 8.95
N ARG A 230 14.73 -1.54 8.00
CA ARG A 230 13.49 -1.88 7.29
C ARG A 230 12.35 -2.20 8.26
N SER A 231 12.61 -3.07 9.23
CA SER A 231 11.62 -3.47 10.23
C SER A 231 11.19 -2.31 11.12
N SER A 232 12.13 -1.45 11.51
CA SER A 232 11.86 -0.25 12.32
C SER A 232 11.03 0.77 11.54
N LEU A 233 11.41 1.05 10.29
CA LEU A 233 10.65 1.93 9.39
C LEU A 233 9.20 1.44 9.22
N ARG A 234 9.00 0.15 8.95
CA ARG A 234 7.66 -0.43 8.78
C ARG A 234 6.80 -0.28 10.05
N ARG A 235 7.39 -0.44 11.25
CA ARG A 235 6.70 -0.23 12.53
C ARG A 235 6.36 1.24 12.76
N THR A 236 7.29 2.15 12.51
CA THR A 236 7.06 3.61 12.65
C THR A 236 5.93 4.07 11.73
N MET A 237 5.97 3.70 10.45
CA MET A 237 4.91 4.05 9.51
C MET A 237 3.56 3.45 9.91
N TRP A 238 3.54 2.23 10.46
CA TRP A 238 2.30 1.63 10.94
C TRP A 238 1.74 2.34 12.16
N GLY A 239 2.56 2.62 13.16
CA GLY A 239 2.12 3.15 14.45
C GLY A 239 1.90 4.67 14.46
N GLN A 240 2.61 5.42 13.63
CA GLN A 240 2.61 6.88 13.67
C GLN A 240 2.00 7.54 12.42
N VAL A 241 2.03 6.86 11.27
CA VAL A 241 1.55 7.35 9.97
C VAL A 241 0.52 6.37 9.37
N GLY A 242 -0.20 5.64 10.22
CA GLY A 242 -1.16 4.60 9.84
C GLY A 242 -2.53 5.16 9.45
N VAL A 243 -3.58 4.38 9.77
CA VAL A 243 -4.99 4.76 9.49
C VAL A 243 -5.43 5.98 10.30
N ILE A 244 -5.00 6.06 11.56
CA ILE A 244 -5.23 7.22 12.43
C ILE A 244 -3.92 7.98 12.55
N ARG A 245 -3.97 9.28 12.29
CA ARG A 245 -2.82 10.19 12.36
C ARG A 245 -3.17 11.38 13.24
N SER A 246 -2.19 11.85 14.01
CA SER A 246 -2.28 13.08 14.81
C SER A 246 -1.04 13.93 14.56
N GLY A 247 -1.12 15.23 14.82
CA GLY A 247 0.03 16.12 14.71
C GLY A 247 1.24 15.61 15.51
N GLU A 248 0.99 15.16 16.74
CA GLU A 248 2.04 14.61 17.61
C GLU A 248 2.69 13.35 17.05
N SER A 249 1.88 12.40 16.51
CA SER A 249 2.42 11.17 15.90
C SER A 249 3.22 11.47 14.65
N LEU A 250 2.77 12.42 13.82
CA LEU A 250 3.47 12.82 12.61
C LEU A 250 4.79 13.53 12.92
N ILE A 251 4.84 14.42 13.90
CA ILE A 251 6.08 15.08 14.35
C ILE A 251 7.12 14.04 14.78
N ARG A 252 6.73 13.04 15.58
CA ARG A 252 7.63 11.94 15.96
C ARG A 252 8.13 11.14 14.76
N ALA A 253 7.23 10.85 13.81
CA ALA A 253 7.60 10.15 12.59
C ALA A 253 8.60 10.94 11.75
N CYS A 254 8.36 12.25 11.54
CA CYS A 254 9.25 13.13 10.79
C CYS A 254 10.65 13.20 11.42
N ALA A 255 10.74 13.35 12.75
CA ALA A 255 12.01 13.36 13.45
C ALA A 255 12.81 12.05 13.23
N GLN A 256 12.13 10.91 13.35
CA GLN A 256 12.75 9.61 13.13
C GLN A 256 13.17 9.38 11.67
N LEU A 257 12.31 9.77 10.72
CA LEU A 257 12.60 9.66 9.29
C LEU A 257 13.78 10.55 8.88
N SER A 258 13.91 11.74 9.46
CA SER A 258 15.04 12.64 9.21
C SER A 258 16.38 12.03 9.65
N GLN A 259 16.41 11.35 10.81
CA GLN A 259 17.60 10.61 11.25
C GLN A 259 17.96 9.48 10.29
N TRP A 260 16.97 8.69 9.87
CA TRP A 260 17.20 7.59 8.92
C TRP A 260 17.59 8.09 7.53
N ALA A 261 17.08 9.22 7.09
CA ALA A 261 17.47 9.83 5.81
C ALA A 261 18.98 10.15 5.77
N GLN A 262 19.54 10.61 6.89
CA GLN A 262 21.01 10.84 7.01
C GLN A 262 21.78 9.53 6.85
N LEU A 263 21.33 8.43 7.47
CA LEU A 263 21.98 7.12 7.38
C LEU A 263 21.97 6.56 5.94
N VAL A 264 20.93 6.87 5.16
CA VAL A 264 20.77 6.36 3.79
C VAL A 264 21.10 7.41 2.70
N ALA A 265 21.73 8.52 3.05
CA ALA A 265 22.04 9.60 2.11
C ALA A 265 22.99 9.15 0.98
N GLN A 266 23.98 8.34 1.32
CA GLN A 266 25.01 7.85 0.39
C GLN A 266 24.45 6.84 -0.63
N PRO A 267 25.16 6.63 -1.77
CA PRO A 267 24.82 5.56 -2.71
C PRO A 267 25.19 4.19 -2.15
N PHE A 268 24.41 3.18 -2.47
CA PHE A 268 24.65 1.79 -2.09
C PHE A 268 24.68 0.88 -3.32
N ALA A 269 25.57 -0.12 -3.32
CA ALA A 269 25.57 -1.19 -4.31
C ALA A 269 24.70 -2.40 -3.87
N ASN A 270 24.48 -2.56 -2.57
CA ASN A 270 23.69 -3.67 -2.02
C ASN A 270 22.20 -3.40 -2.22
N ARG A 271 21.47 -4.41 -2.74
CA ARG A 271 20.04 -4.33 -3.01
C ARG A 271 19.24 -4.00 -1.75
N ALA A 272 19.49 -4.66 -0.62
CA ALA A 272 18.74 -4.44 0.61
C ALA A 272 18.88 -2.99 1.11
N ALA A 273 20.10 -2.43 1.05
CA ALA A 273 20.34 -1.03 1.41
C ALA A 273 19.65 -0.04 0.46
N LEU A 274 19.65 -0.33 -0.87
CA LEU A 274 18.94 0.49 -1.85
C LEU A 274 17.43 0.47 -1.64
N GLU A 275 16.85 -0.70 -1.36
CA GLU A 275 15.43 -0.83 -1.05
C GLU A 275 15.07 -0.02 0.20
N VAL A 276 15.87 -0.10 1.28
CA VAL A 276 15.64 0.67 2.50
C VAL A 276 15.79 2.18 2.24
N LYS A 277 16.78 2.61 1.48
CA LYS A 277 16.91 4.01 1.03
C LYS A 277 15.65 4.49 0.32
N ASN A 278 15.16 3.73 -0.65
CA ASN A 278 13.94 4.05 -1.38
C ASN A 278 12.72 4.11 -0.45
N MET A 279 12.61 3.16 0.48
CA MET A 279 11.51 3.13 1.46
C MET A 279 11.54 4.34 2.41
N VAL A 280 12.71 4.78 2.86
CA VAL A 280 12.85 5.99 3.70
C VAL A 280 12.43 7.22 2.91
N GLN A 281 12.87 7.37 1.67
CA GLN A 281 12.49 8.50 0.81
C GLN A 281 10.97 8.56 0.54
N VAL A 282 10.34 7.43 0.25
CA VAL A 282 8.87 7.37 0.10
C VAL A 282 8.18 7.74 1.41
N ALA A 283 8.67 7.22 2.55
CA ALA A 283 8.08 7.49 3.85
C ALA A 283 8.15 8.98 4.25
N GLN A 284 9.18 9.70 3.83
CA GLN A 284 9.29 11.14 4.05
C GLN A 284 8.27 11.97 3.24
N CYS A 285 7.76 11.41 2.14
CA CYS A 285 6.75 12.05 1.30
C CYS A 285 5.31 11.79 1.78
N VAL A 286 5.09 10.77 2.62
CA VAL A 286 3.76 10.38 3.14
C VAL A 286 3.35 11.24 4.32
#